data_658b066eb375b2e74f370c40a27cf4f7
#
_entry.id   658b066eb375b2e74f370c40a27cf4f7
#
_cell.length_a   1.000
_cell.length_b   1.000
_cell.length_c   1.000
_cell.angle_alpha   90.00
_cell.angle_beta   90.00
_cell.angle_gamma   90.00
#
_symmetry.space_group_name_H-M   'P 1'
#
loop_
_entity.id
_entity.type
_entity.pdbx_description
1 polymer ?
#
loop_
_entity_poly.entity_id
_entity_poly.type
_entity_poly.pdbx_seq_one_letter_code
_entity_poly.pdbx_strand_id
1 'polypeptide(L)'
;MVTKKLVGQVTPEERDEIQMLFERRNGLNELAKILTSDNHDLYEKLVKDMGETSTKFQNWWTRMSQKYQWESSETGNWEINFDTCDIYLLN
;
A
#
# COMPACT_ATOMS: atom_id res chain seq x y z
N MET A 1 -16.48 -2.72 -16.81
CA MET A 1 -16.29 -3.88 -15.90
C MET A 1 -14.80 -4.02 -15.60
N VAL A 2 -14.43 -4.11 -14.32
CA VAL A 2 -13.03 -4.30 -13.93
C VAL A 2 -12.66 -5.77 -14.15
N THR A 3 -11.55 -6.00 -14.87
CA THR A 3 -11.01 -7.33 -15.10
C THR A 3 -9.82 -7.52 -14.15
N LYS A 4 -9.78 -8.66 -13.47
CA LYS A 4 -8.74 -9.02 -12.52
C LYS A 4 -7.92 -10.17 -13.08
N LYS A 5 -6.63 -9.94 -13.30
CA LYS A 5 -5.72 -10.91 -13.91
C LYS A 5 -4.55 -11.20 -12.99
N LEU A 6 -4.28 -12.47 -12.72
CA LEU A 6 -3.11 -12.88 -11.95
C LEU A 6 -1.85 -12.65 -12.79
N VAL A 7 -0.93 -11.82 -12.31
CA VAL A 7 0.31 -11.48 -13.02
C VAL A 7 1.56 -11.97 -12.32
N GLY A 8 1.46 -12.42 -11.07
CA GLY A 8 2.62 -12.93 -10.34
C GLY A 8 2.34 -13.14 -8.88
N GLN A 9 3.42 -13.36 -8.14
CA GLN A 9 3.39 -13.52 -6.69
C GLN A 9 4.61 -12.84 -6.08
N VAL A 10 4.53 -12.54 -4.79
CA VAL A 10 5.67 -12.08 -4.00
C VAL A 10 5.98 -13.13 -2.93
N THR A 11 7.13 -12.98 -2.27
CA THR A 11 7.48 -13.88 -1.17
C THR A 11 6.67 -13.54 0.08
N PRO A 12 6.53 -14.48 1.04
CA PRO A 12 5.89 -14.17 2.31
C PRO A 12 6.53 -13.00 3.06
N GLU A 13 7.84 -12.87 2.99
CA GLU A 13 8.56 -11.75 3.62
C GLU A 13 8.21 -10.41 2.96
N GLU A 14 8.13 -10.39 1.64
CA GLU A 14 7.72 -9.20 0.90
C GLU A 14 6.27 -8.84 1.18
N ARG A 15 5.39 -9.86 1.25
CA ARG A 15 4.01 -9.67 1.63
C ARG A 15 3.88 -9.08 3.03
N ASP A 16 4.69 -9.58 3.99
CA ASP A 16 4.65 -9.09 5.36
C ASP A 16 5.03 -7.61 5.44
N GLU A 17 6.00 -7.18 4.64
CA GLU A 17 6.40 -5.77 4.59
C GLU A 17 5.25 -4.88 4.14
N ILE A 18 4.59 -5.21 3.03
CA ILE A 18 3.50 -4.37 2.51
C ILE A 18 2.26 -4.46 3.39
N GLN A 19 2.00 -5.61 4.00
CA GLN A 19 0.88 -5.77 4.91
C GLN A 19 1.05 -4.89 6.15
N MET A 20 2.26 -4.82 6.70
CA MET A 20 2.56 -3.95 7.84
C MET A 20 2.33 -2.48 7.48
N LEU A 21 2.77 -2.06 6.30
CA LEU A 21 2.57 -0.69 5.82
C LEU A 21 1.09 -0.39 5.60
N PHE A 22 0.34 -1.35 5.08
CA PHE A 22 -1.10 -1.22 4.86
C PHE A 22 -1.84 -1.06 6.19
N GLU A 23 -1.51 -1.88 7.18
CA GLU A 23 -2.12 -1.81 8.52
C GLU A 23 -1.77 -0.50 9.20
N ARG A 24 -0.51 -0.04 9.09
CA ARG A 24 -0.08 1.24 9.66
C ARG A 24 -0.85 2.40 9.02
N ARG A 25 -1.02 2.39 7.71
CA ARG A 25 -1.79 3.42 7.00
C ARG A 25 -3.23 3.47 7.49
N ASN A 26 -3.86 2.32 7.65
CA ASN A 26 -5.22 2.23 8.15
C ASN A 26 -5.34 2.75 9.59
N GLY A 27 -4.39 2.39 10.45
CA GLY A 27 -4.34 2.88 11.82
C GLY A 27 -4.17 4.40 11.89
N LEU A 28 -3.29 4.96 11.06
CA LEU A 28 -3.09 6.41 11.00
C LEU A 28 -4.35 7.13 10.50
N ASN A 29 -5.04 6.57 9.52
CA ASN A 29 -6.30 7.13 9.02
C ASN A 29 -7.38 7.13 10.11
N GLU A 30 -7.48 6.06 10.88
CA GLU A 30 -8.44 6.01 11.99
C GLU A 30 -8.10 7.04 13.07
N LEU A 31 -6.82 7.18 13.39
CA LEU A 31 -6.36 8.18 14.37
C LEU A 31 -6.68 9.61 13.88
N ALA A 32 -6.54 9.86 12.59
CA ALA A 32 -6.85 11.17 12.00
C ALA A 32 -8.31 11.57 12.22
N LYS A 33 -9.22 10.59 12.24
CA LYS A 33 -10.66 10.85 12.43
C LYS A 33 -11.01 11.31 13.84
N ILE A 34 -10.19 10.95 14.83
CA ILE A 34 -10.48 11.27 16.23
C ILE A 34 -9.64 12.43 16.77
N LEU A 35 -8.61 12.87 16.05
CA LEU A 35 -7.84 14.04 16.43
C LEU A 35 -8.59 15.32 16.05
N THR A 36 -8.63 16.26 16.99
CA THR A 36 -9.27 17.55 16.77
C THR A 36 -8.26 18.62 16.41
N SER A 37 -8.74 19.76 15.91
CA SER A 37 -7.89 20.90 15.58
C SER A 37 -7.13 21.47 16.77
N ASP A 38 -7.57 21.16 17.99
CA ASP A 38 -6.92 21.63 19.22
C ASP A 38 -5.60 20.91 19.49
N ASN A 39 -5.35 19.79 18.82
CA ASN A 39 -4.13 18.97 18.97
C ASN A 39 -3.18 19.16 17.78
N HIS A 40 -2.79 20.41 17.52
CA HIS A 40 -1.96 20.78 16.36
C HIS A 40 -0.68 19.97 16.26
N ASP A 41 0.08 19.83 17.34
CA ASP A 41 1.36 19.14 17.32
C ASP A 41 1.19 17.65 16.99
N LEU A 42 0.18 17.01 17.58
CA LEU A 42 -0.13 15.61 17.30
C LEU A 42 -0.62 15.43 15.87
N TYR A 43 -1.45 16.36 15.40
CA TYR A 43 -1.97 16.30 14.04
C TYR A 43 -0.85 16.45 13.01
N GLU A 44 0.10 17.37 13.23
CA GLU A 44 1.25 17.54 12.34
C GLU A 44 2.11 16.28 12.28
N LYS A 45 2.37 15.65 13.42
CA LYS A 45 3.12 14.40 13.49
C LYS A 45 2.38 13.29 12.75
N LEU A 46 1.07 13.23 12.90
CA LEU A 46 0.23 12.24 12.21
C LEU A 46 0.31 12.42 10.70
N VAL A 47 0.17 13.65 10.19
CA VAL A 47 0.24 13.95 8.76
C VAL A 47 1.62 13.57 8.20
N LYS A 48 2.69 13.85 8.95
CA LYS A 48 4.03 13.47 8.55
C LYS A 48 4.18 11.96 8.47
N ASP A 49 3.70 11.22 9.47
CA ASP A 49 3.73 9.75 9.48
C ASP A 49 2.93 9.16 8.33
N MET A 50 1.77 9.74 8.03
CA MET A 50 0.94 9.31 6.90
C MET A 50 1.68 9.49 5.58
N GLY A 51 2.36 10.63 5.40
CA GLY A 51 3.15 10.90 4.22
C GLY A 51 4.32 9.92 4.06
N GLU A 52 5.05 9.67 5.14
CA GLU A 52 6.17 8.71 5.13
C GLU A 52 5.68 7.29 4.85
N THR A 53 4.58 6.89 5.46
CA THR A 53 4.00 5.55 5.25
C THR A 53 3.53 5.39 3.82
N SER A 54 2.87 6.41 3.24
CA SER A 54 2.44 6.39 1.85
C SER A 54 3.63 6.28 0.89
N THR A 55 4.71 7.01 1.18
CA THR A 55 5.94 6.95 0.36
C THR A 55 6.55 5.56 0.40
N LYS A 56 6.64 4.95 1.58
CA LYS A 56 7.15 3.58 1.73
C LYS A 56 6.26 2.56 1.00
N PHE A 57 4.95 2.76 1.06
CA PHE A 57 3.99 1.92 0.36
C PHE A 57 4.19 1.99 -1.15
N GLN A 58 4.33 3.20 -1.70
CA GLN A 58 4.60 3.41 -3.11
C GLN A 58 5.94 2.81 -3.53
N ASN A 59 6.97 3.01 -2.71
CA ASN A 59 8.32 2.48 -2.99
C ASN A 59 8.33 0.95 -3.02
N TRP A 60 7.55 0.29 -2.18
CA TRP A 60 7.41 -1.16 -2.22
C TRP A 60 6.89 -1.62 -3.59
N TRP A 61 5.81 -1.01 -4.07
CA TRP A 61 5.24 -1.35 -5.37
C TRP A 61 6.24 -1.10 -6.50
N THR A 62 6.96 0.02 -6.44
CA THR A 62 7.98 0.34 -7.44
C THR A 62 9.10 -0.70 -7.45
N ARG A 63 9.61 -1.07 -6.27
CA ARG A 63 10.67 -2.09 -6.15
C ARG A 63 10.20 -3.44 -6.66
N MET A 64 9.02 -3.86 -6.28
CA MET A 64 8.49 -5.16 -6.67
C MET A 64 8.19 -5.21 -8.16
N SER A 65 7.65 -4.15 -8.74
CA SER A 65 7.36 -4.12 -10.17
C SER A 65 8.65 -4.18 -11.00
N GLN A 66 9.72 -3.58 -10.52
CA GLN A 66 11.03 -3.65 -11.18
C GLN A 66 11.66 -5.04 -11.01
N LYS A 67 11.53 -5.63 -9.84
CA LYS A 67 12.09 -6.95 -9.52
C LYS A 67 11.42 -8.06 -10.32
N TYR A 68 10.10 -8.04 -10.39
CA TYR A 68 9.32 -9.12 -11.01
C TYR A 68 8.87 -8.81 -12.43
N GLN A 69 8.91 -7.53 -12.82
CA GLN A 69 8.50 -7.07 -14.16
C GLN A 69 7.09 -7.55 -14.53
N TRP A 70 6.14 -7.36 -13.62
CA TRP A 70 4.75 -7.77 -13.83
C TRP A 70 4.15 -7.06 -15.04
N GLU A 71 3.21 -7.74 -15.70
CA GLU A 71 2.40 -7.12 -16.74
C GLU A 71 1.71 -5.87 -16.19
N SER A 72 1.68 -4.81 -16.99
CA SER A 72 1.03 -3.56 -16.63
C SER A 72 0.20 -3.04 -17.80
N SER A 73 -0.70 -2.10 -17.52
CA SER A 73 -1.46 -1.40 -18.55
C SER A 73 -1.52 0.08 -18.19
N GLU A 74 -1.82 0.93 -19.18
CA GLU A 74 -1.85 2.38 -18.99
C GLU A 74 -2.86 2.80 -17.92
N THR A 75 -3.98 2.09 -17.82
CA THR A 75 -5.06 2.42 -16.90
C THR A 75 -5.20 1.43 -15.75
N GLY A 76 -4.41 0.36 -15.75
CA GLY A 76 -4.51 -0.70 -14.76
C GLY A 76 -3.73 -0.41 -13.49
N ASN A 77 -4.19 -0.98 -12.39
CA ASN A 77 -3.53 -0.92 -11.10
C ASN A 77 -3.27 -2.33 -10.61
N TRP A 78 -2.25 -2.48 -9.75
CA TRP A 78 -1.97 -3.77 -9.12
C TRP A 78 -2.64 -3.87 -7.76
N GLU A 79 -3.04 -5.09 -7.41
CA GLU A 79 -3.61 -5.44 -6.12
C GLU A 79 -2.91 -6.69 -5.59
N ILE A 80 -2.73 -6.77 -4.28
CA ILE A 80 -2.15 -7.94 -3.63
C ILE A 80 -3.20 -8.65 -2.78
N ASN A 81 -3.19 -10.00 -2.84
CA ASN A 81 -3.93 -10.84 -1.91
C ASN A 81 -2.98 -11.24 -0.78
N PHE A 82 -3.22 -10.73 0.42
CA PHE A 82 -2.33 -10.97 1.57
C PHE A 82 -2.32 -12.43 2.02
N ASP A 83 -3.38 -13.18 1.74
CA ASP A 83 -3.46 -14.60 2.15
C ASP A 83 -2.62 -15.50 1.26
N THR A 84 -2.54 -15.19 -0.03
CA THR A 84 -1.88 -16.05 -1.02
C THR A 84 -0.61 -15.47 -1.59
N CYS A 85 -0.29 -14.20 -1.30
CA CYS A 85 0.83 -13.45 -1.89
C CYS A 85 0.66 -13.21 -3.41
N ASP A 86 -0.53 -13.44 -3.96
CA ASP A 86 -0.79 -13.24 -5.39
C ASP A 86 -0.92 -11.76 -5.73
N ILE A 87 -0.38 -11.40 -6.89
CA ILE A 87 -0.49 -10.05 -7.43
C ILE A 87 -1.41 -10.09 -8.65
N TYR A 88 -2.38 -9.19 -8.67
CA TYR A 88 -3.37 -9.08 -9.73
C TYR A 88 -3.27 -7.72 -10.41
N LEU A 89 -3.50 -7.72 -11.72
CA LEU A 89 -3.66 -6.50 -12.50
C LEU A 89 -5.15 -6.22 -12.67
N LEU A 90 -5.56 -5.02 -12.28
CA LEU A 90 -6.95 -4.58 -12.41
C LEU A 90 -7.05 -3.61 -13.59
N ASN A 91 -7.89 -3.94 -14.54
CA ASN A 91 -8.11 -3.10 -15.73
C ASN A 91 -9.47 -2.45 -15.70
#